data_0b262d8767d418ed63e4daf890b91d78
#
_entry.id   0b262d8767d418ed63e4daf890b91d78
#
_cell.length_a   1.000
_cell.length_b   1.000
_cell.length_c   1.000
_cell.angle_alpha   90.00
_cell.angle_beta   90.00
_cell.angle_gamma   90.00
#
_symmetry.space_group_name_H-M   'P 1'
#
loop_
_entity.id
_entity.type
_entity.pdbx_description
1 polymer ?
#
loop_
_entity_poly.entity_id
_entity_poly.type
_entity_poly.pdbx_seq_one_letter_code
_entity_poly.pdbx_strand_id
1 'polypeptide(L)'
;ISNNCLIGAVNAFNKKTNFIKNQLNGEYGGVPETQRDYKKNNIPTVVVGDHNYGEGSSREHAAMEPRHLGVRVVIVKSFARIHETNLKKQGMLALTFDNESDYDLIQEDDTFNFIDLKNFSPGNKITVELIHSDSSIDIIKTNHTYNSQQIDWYREGSALNLCLLYTSDAADDLLC
;
A
#
# COMPACT_ATOMS: atom_id res chain seq x y z
N ILE A 1 6.16 4.34 17.68
CA ILE A 1 5.40 3.27 17.00
C ILE A 1 5.93 3.08 15.57
N SER A 2 6.08 4.14 14.77
CA SER A 2 6.53 4.07 13.36
C SER A 2 7.91 3.42 13.14
N ASN A 3 8.72 3.26 14.17
CA ASN A 3 10.00 2.55 14.09
C ASN A 3 9.85 1.03 13.95
N ASN A 4 8.65 0.50 14.12
CA ASN A 4 8.38 -0.94 14.03
C ASN A 4 7.84 -1.35 12.64
N CYS A 5 7.71 -0.41 11.71
CA CYS A 5 7.17 -0.68 10.37
C CYS A 5 8.04 -1.73 9.64
N LEU A 6 7.46 -2.92 9.40
CA LEU A 6 8.06 -4.02 8.66
C LEU A 6 9.45 -4.49 9.14
N ILE A 7 9.86 -4.18 10.38
CA ILE A 7 11.19 -4.55 10.90
C ILE A 7 11.41 -6.08 10.98
N GLY A 8 10.35 -6.86 11.06
CA GLY A 8 10.41 -8.33 11.03
C GLY A 8 10.35 -8.93 9.62
N ALA A 9 10.11 -8.12 8.61
CA ALA A 9 9.99 -8.61 7.24
C ALA A 9 11.37 -8.96 6.65
N VAL A 10 11.41 -10.09 5.93
CA VAL A 10 12.59 -10.52 5.20
C VAL A 10 12.51 -9.99 3.78
N ASN A 11 13.53 -9.27 3.34
CA ASN A 11 13.62 -8.77 1.97
C ASN A 11 13.77 -9.95 0.99
N ALA A 12 12.89 -10.02 0.00
CA ALA A 12 12.86 -11.10 -0.98
C ALA A 12 14.14 -11.17 -1.84
N PHE A 13 14.80 -10.04 -2.07
CA PHE A 13 15.98 -9.94 -2.95
C PHE A 13 17.27 -10.32 -2.23
N ASN A 14 17.51 -9.78 -1.02
CA ASN A 14 18.78 -10.00 -0.30
C ASN A 14 18.67 -10.97 0.88
N LYS A 15 17.46 -11.48 1.19
CA LYS A 15 17.17 -12.43 2.28
C LYS A 15 17.52 -11.91 3.69
N LYS A 16 17.69 -10.61 3.86
CA LYS A 16 17.97 -9.99 5.17
C LYS A 16 16.70 -9.38 5.76
N THR A 17 16.63 -9.40 7.08
CA THR A 17 15.53 -8.79 7.84
C THR A 17 15.78 -7.29 8.04
N ASN A 18 14.77 -6.46 7.91
CA ASN A 18 14.85 -5.00 8.08
C ASN A 18 15.99 -4.37 7.28
N PHE A 19 16.17 -4.78 6.03
CA PHE A 19 17.29 -4.32 5.22
C PHE A 19 16.86 -4.15 3.77
N ILE A 20 16.63 -2.90 3.36
CA ILE A 20 16.14 -2.54 2.02
C ILE A 20 17.06 -1.52 1.36
N LYS A 21 17.02 -1.47 0.04
CA LYS A 21 17.74 -0.48 -0.76
C LYS A 21 16.97 0.84 -0.78
N ASN A 22 17.65 1.92 -0.47
CA ASN A 22 17.12 3.26 -0.66
C ASN A 22 17.36 3.69 -2.11
N GLN A 23 16.28 3.85 -2.88
CA GLN A 23 16.36 4.19 -4.31
C GLN A 23 16.88 5.62 -4.57
N LEU A 24 16.91 6.48 -3.55
CA LEU A 24 17.40 7.86 -3.69
C LEU A 24 18.93 7.92 -3.73
N ASN A 25 19.62 7.06 -3.00
CA ASN A 25 21.07 7.08 -2.87
C ASN A 25 21.76 5.75 -3.16
N GLY A 26 20.99 4.68 -3.36
CA GLY A 26 21.49 3.32 -3.61
C GLY A 26 22.02 2.59 -2.37
N GLU A 27 21.97 3.19 -1.18
CA GLU A 27 22.45 2.59 0.05
C GLU A 27 21.42 1.66 0.67
N TYR A 28 21.88 0.66 1.40
CA TYR A 28 21.02 -0.25 2.15
C TYR A 28 20.88 0.21 3.60
N GLY A 29 19.66 0.16 4.12
CA GLY A 29 19.34 0.56 5.49
C GLY A 29 18.08 -0.08 6.02
N GLY A 30 17.69 0.29 7.24
CA GLY A 30 16.45 -0.15 7.84
C GLY A 30 15.21 0.37 7.13
N VAL A 31 14.12 -0.40 7.17
CA VAL A 31 12.85 -0.01 6.51
C VAL A 31 12.31 1.31 7.04
N PRO A 32 12.22 1.55 8.38
CA PRO A 32 11.67 2.80 8.88
C PRO A 32 12.50 4.03 8.50
N GLU A 33 13.83 3.93 8.50
CA GLU A 33 14.75 5.01 8.12
C GLU A 33 14.58 5.36 6.64
N THR A 34 14.63 4.37 5.77
CA THR A 34 14.46 4.53 4.32
C THR A 34 13.09 5.13 3.99
N GLN A 35 12.03 4.67 4.64
CA GLN A 35 10.68 5.22 4.44
C GLN A 35 10.55 6.68 4.90
N ARG A 36 11.28 7.09 5.95
CA ARG A 36 11.31 8.51 6.35
C ARG A 36 11.99 9.39 5.31
N ASP A 37 13.04 8.88 4.66
CA ASP A 37 13.72 9.61 3.60
C ASP A 37 12.80 9.78 2.38
N TYR A 38 12.07 8.74 1.98
CA TYR A 38 11.06 8.84 0.93
C TYR A 38 9.96 9.85 1.31
N LYS A 39 9.46 9.79 2.54
CA LYS A 39 8.43 10.71 3.02
C LYS A 39 8.90 12.17 3.01
N LYS A 40 10.15 12.46 3.43
CA LYS A 40 10.73 13.81 3.37
C LYS A 40 10.81 14.35 1.94
N ASN A 41 11.02 13.47 0.96
CA ASN A 41 11.06 13.82 -0.46
C ASN A 41 9.70 13.71 -1.16
N ASN A 42 8.60 13.49 -0.41
CA ASN A 42 7.25 13.33 -0.93
C ASN A 42 7.11 12.18 -1.96
N ILE A 43 7.87 11.12 -1.79
CA ILE A 43 7.83 9.93 -2.65
C ILE A 43 6.91 8.89 -2.03
N PRO A 44 5.77 8.60 -2.65
CA PRO A 44 4.90 7.49 -2.21
C PRO A 44 5.56 6.16 -2.52
N THR A 45 5.30 5.17 -1.67
CA THR A 45 5.91 3.84 -1.81
C THR A 45 4.88 2.73 -1.90
N VAL A 46 5.30 1.62 -2.49
CA VAL A 46 4.56 0.36 -2.61
C VAL A 46 5.23 -0.70 -1.76
N VAL A 47 4.44 -1.49 -1.07
CA VAL A 47 4.91 -2.72 -0.42
C VAL A 47 4.44 -3.92 -1.22
N VAL A 48 5.36 -4.80 -1.57
CA VAL A 48 5.05 -6.06 -2.24
C VAL A 48 5.29 -7.20 -1.26
N GLY A 49 4.33 -8.10 -1.13
CA GLY A 49 4.39 -9.22 -0.20
C GLY A 49 3.99 -10.55 -0.83
N ASP A 50 4.24 -11.60 -0.10
CA ASP A 50 3.91 -12.97 -0.48
C ASP A 50 2.53 -13.37 0.10
N HIS A 51 2.32 -14.65 0.40
CA HIS A 51 1.08 -15.18 0.96
C HIS A 51 0.85 -14.75 2.41
N ASN A 52 -0.43 -14.65 2.80
CA ASN A 52 -0.87 -14.38 4.17
C ASN A 52 -0.29 -13.07 4.77
N TYR A 53 -0.13 -12.06 3.94
CA TYR A 53 0.41 -10.77 4.39
C TYR A 53 -0.45 -10.18 5.53
N GLY A 54 0.21 -9.87 6.64
CA GLY A 54 -0.44 -9.34 7.85
C GLY A 54 -0.89 -10.40 8.86
N GLU A 55 -0.59 -11.68 8.67
CA GLU A 55 -0.93 -12.75 9.63
C GLU A 55 -0.24 -12.54 10.99
N GLY A 56 0.98 -12.02 10.99
CA GLY A 56 1.75 -11.77 12.22
C GLY A 56 1.19 -10.68 13.13
N SER A 57 0.35 -9.77 12.63
CA SER A 57 -0.31 -8.73 13.41
C SER A 57 -1.62 -8.30 12.78
N SER A 58 -2.72 -8.59 13.46
CA SER A 58 -4.06 -8.12 13.11
C SER A 58 -4.41 -6.74 13.69
N ARG A 59 -3.46 -6.07 14.36
CA ARG A 59 -3.69 -4.77 14.98
C ARG A 59 -3.74 -3.67 13.94
N GLU A 60 -4.60 -2.69 14.15
CA GLU A 60 -4.75 -1.53 13.28
C GLU A 60 -3.44 -0.75 13.10
N HIS A 61 -2.58 -0.70 14.12
CA HIS A 61 -1.27 -0.07 14.06
C HIS A 61 -0.38 -0.63 12.94
N ALA A 62 -0.48 -1.93 12.64
CA ALA A 62 0.28 -2.54 11.55
C ALA A 62 -0.09 -1.99 10.16
N ALA A 63 -1.28 -1.41 10.00
CA ALA A 63 -1.69 -0.68 8.80
C ALA A 63 -1.41 0.83 8.92
N MET A 64 -1.52 1.42 10.12
CA MET A 64 -1.27 2.85 10.34
C MET A 64 0.21 3.22 10.17
N GLU A 65 1.13 2.37 10.62
CA GLU A 65 2.57 2.65 10.56
C GLU A 65 3.06 2.81 9.11
N PRO A 66 2.85 1.87 8.19
CA PRO A 66 3.25 2.07 6.80
C PRO A 66 2.51 3.26 6.15
N ARG A 67 1.23 3.45 6.44
CA ARG A 67 0.48 4.62 5.94
C ARG A 67 1.11 5.93 6.39
N HIS A 68 1.46 6.05 7.66
CA HIS A 68 2.14 7.22 8.22
C HIS A 68 3.49 7.48 7.56
N LEU A 69 4.23 6.44 7.23
CA LEU A 69 5.54 6.52 6.58
C LEU A 69 5.49 6.71 5.05
N GLY A 70 4.31 6.84 4.46
CA GLY A 70 4.15 7.18 3.04
C GLY A 70 3.85 6.01 2.12
N VAL A 71 3.63 4.80 2.65
CA VAL A 71 3.13 3.68 1.86
C VAL A 71 1.69 3.98 1.41
N ARG A 72 1.41 3.81 0.13
CA ARG A 72 0.10 4.05 -0.48
C ARG A 72 -0.56 2.80 -0.98
N VAL A 73 0.21 1.82 -1.40
CA VAL A 73 -0.25 0.58 -2.01
C VAL A 73 0.44 -0.60 -1.38
N VAL A 74 -0.31 -1.67 -1.20
CA VAL A 74 0.21 -2.99 -0.81
C VAL A 74 -0.29 -4.00 -1.83
N ILE A 75 0.63 -4.69 -2.51
CA ILE A 75 0.33 -5.74 -3.51
C ILE A 75 0.89 -7.05 -3.01
N VAL A 76 0.05 -8.07 -2.90
CA VAL A 76 0.44 -9.37 -2.32
C VAL A 76 -0.18 -10.53 -3.08
N LYS A 77 0.32 -11.74 -2.86
CA LYS A 77 -0.35 -12.96 -3.34
C LYS A 77 -1.64 -13.21 -2.57
N SER A 78 -1.63 -13.05 -1.25
CA SER A 78 -2.85 -13.10 -0.43
C SER A 78 -2.71 -12.30 0.86
N PHE A 79 -3.83 -11.81 1.39
CA PHE A 79 -3.92 -11.09 2.66
C PHE A 79 -4.45 -11.96 3.79
N ALA A 80 -3.99 -11.70 5.01
CA ALA A 80 -4.75 -11.99 6.20
C ALA A 80 -5.97 -11.05 6.25
N ARG A 81 -7.18 -11.61 6.36
CA ARG A 81 -8.47 -10.90 6.18
C ARG A 81 -8.61 -9.63 7.03
N ILE A 82 -8.22 -9.69 8.30
CA ILE A 82 -8.33 -8.54 9.21
C ILE A 82 -7.38 -7.43 8.79
N HIS A 83 -6.17 -7.78 8.40
CA HIS A 83 -5.15 -6.81 7.97
C HIS A 83 -5.56 -6.10 6.68
N GLU A 84 -6.11 -6.82 5.70
CA GLU A 84 -6.66 -6.21 4.48
C GLU A 84 -7.71 -5.15 4.81
N THR A 85 -8.65 -5.46 5.71
CA THR A 85 -9.68 -4.52 6.15
C THR A 85 -9.06 -3.28 6.81
N ASN A 86 -8.02 -3.45 7.63
CA ASN A 86 -7.33 -2.35 8.28
C ASN A 86 -6.60 -1.45 7.27
N LEU A 87 -5.97 -2.03 6.25
CA LEU A 87 -5.36 -1.24 5.16
C LEU A 87 -6.41 -0.37 4.44
N LYS A 88 -7.57 -0.96 4.11
CA LYS A 88 -8.68 -0.23 3.47
C LYS A 88 -9.20 0.92 4.32
N LYS A 89 -9.35 0.72 5.65
CA LYS A 89 -9.77 1.77 6.60
C LYS A 89 -8.78 2.93 6.65
N GLN A 90 -7.49 2.66 6.44
CA GLN A 90 -6.44 3.68 6.39
C GLN A 90 -6.34 4.38 5.02
N GLY A 91 -7.24 4.10 4.09
CA GLY A 91 -7.22 4.67 2.74
C GLY A 91 -6.03 4.23 1.89
N MET A 92 -5.46 3.07 2.19
CA MET A 92 -4.43 2.45 1.38
C MET A 92 -5.06 1.56 0.33
N LEU A 93 -4.40 1.39 -0.81
CA LEU A 93 -4.81 0.47 -1.86
C LEU A 93 -4.27 -0.93 -1.57
N ALA A 94 -5.16 -1.87 -1.24
CA ALA A 94 -4.83 -3.27 -0.96
C ALA A 94 -5.19 -4.13 -2.16
N LEU A 95 -4.21 -4.67 -2.84
CA LEU A 95 -4.33 -5.40 -4.10
C LEU A 95 -3.75 -6.80 -3.99
N THR A 96 -4.31 -7.74 -4.74
CA THR A 96 -3.72 -9.07 -4.94
C THR A 96 -3.35 -9.27 -6.39
N PHE A 97 -2.31 -10.05 -6.65
CA PHE A 97 -1.96 -10.43 -8.01
C PHE A 97 -3.12 -11.21 -8.67
N ASP A 98 -3.42 -10.88 -9.92
CA ASP A 98 -4.36 -11.68 -10.72
C ASP A 98 -3.72 -13.02 -11.13
N ASN A 99 -2.42 -12.98 -11.43
CA ASN A 99 -1.59 -14.14 -11.66
C ASN A 99 -0.42 -14.10 -10.67
N GLU A 100 -0.30 -15.11 -9.82
CA GLU A 100 0.74 -15.15 -8.78
C GLU A 100 2.16 -15.14 -9.33
N SER A 101 2.36 -15.62 -10.56
CA SER A 101 3.67 -15.57 -11.24
C SER A 101 4.15 -14.15 -11.55
N ASP A 102 3.24 -13.16 -11.58
CA ASP A 102 3.60 -11.76 -11.79
C ASP A 102 4.45 -11.19 -10.63
N TYR A 103 4.38 -11.85 -9.47
CA TYR A 103 5.27 -11.54 -8.33
C TYR A 103 6.76 -11.68 -8.70
N ASP A 104 7.10 -12.66 -9.54
CA ASP A 104 8.49 -12.95 -9.93
C ASP A 104 9.03 -11.96 -10.99
N LEU A 105 8.15 -11.16 -11.62
CA LEU A 105 8.55 -10.10 -12.55
C LEU A 105 9.09 -8.86 -11.83
N ILE A 106 8.74 -8.68 -10.57
CA ILE A 106 9.09 -7.47 -9.81
C ILE A 106 10.57 -7.48 -9.44
N GLN A 107 11.22 -6.35 -9.69
CA GLN A 107 12.63 -6.10 -9.36
C GLN A 107 12.76 -5.10 -8.21
N GLU A 108 13.92 -5.10 -7.54
CA GLU A 108 14.16 -4.26 -6.36
C GLU A 108 14.07 -2.76 -6.67
N ASP A 109 14.40 -2.36 -7.90
CA ASP A 109 14.51 -0.97 -8.35
C ASP A 109 13.27 -0.50 -9.13
N ASP A 110 12.18 -1.27 -9.16
CA ASP A 110 11.00 -0.97 -9.96
C ASP A 110 10.23 0.25 -9.47
N THR A 111 9.69 0.98 -10.44
CA THR A 111 8.68 2.01 -10.22
C THR A 111 7.31 1.50 -10.68
N PHE A 112 6.28 1.77 -9.90
CA PHE A 112 4.92 1.30 -10.15
C PHE A 112 4.04 2.44 -10.64
N ASN A 113 3.36 2.25 -11.79
CA ASN A 113 2.38 3.17 -12.32
C ASN A 113 1.00 2.49 -12.36
N PHE A 114 0.00 3.10 -11.70
CA PHE A 114 -1.36 2.58 -11.59
C PHE A 114 -2.27 3.32 -12.57
N ILE A 115 -2.72 2.64 -13.64
CA ILE A 115 -3.39 3.28 -14.78
C ILE A 115 -4.86 3.54 -14.51
N ASP A 116 -5.59 2.56 -13.95
CA ASP A 116 -7.06 2.57 -13.94
C ASP A 116 -7.70 3.12 -12.66
N LEU A 117 -6.95 3.86 -11.82
CA LEU A 117 -7.47 4.37 -10.54
C LEU A 117 -8.64 5.34 -10.70
N LYS A 118 -8.77 6.03 -11.83
CA LYS A 118 -9.92 6.92 -12.11
C LYS A 118 -11.23 6.15 -12.23
N ASN A 119 -11.16 4.92 -12.71
CA ASN A 119 -12.30 4.01 -12.92
C ASN A 119 -12.41 2.98 -11.79
N PHE A 120 -11.79 3.25 -10.63
CA PHE A 120 -11.80 2.35 -9.49
C PHE A 120 -13.23 2.09 -9.02
N SER A 121 -13.70 0.87 -9.20
CA SER A 121 -15.06 0.43 -8.88
C SER A 121 -15.08 -1.04 -8.48
N PRO A 122 -16.09 -1.50 -7.73
CA PRO A 122 -16.17 -2.88 -7.29
C PRO A 122 -16.10 -3.86 -8.47
N GLY A 123 -15.25 -4.87 -8.36
CA GLY A 123 -15.09 -5.93 -9.36
C GLY A 123 -14.20 -5.59 -10.55
N ASN A 124 -13.75 -4.36 -10.71
CA ASN A 124 -12.81 -4.00 -11.77
C ASN A 124 -11.38 -4.35 -11.36
N LYS A 125 -10.60 -4.87 -12.32
CA LYS A 125 -9.17 -5.07 -12.10
C LYS A 125 -8.42 -3.74 -12.26
N ILE A 126 -7.31 -3.61 -11.54
CA ILE A 126 -6.41 -2.48 -11.68
C ILE A 126 -5.18 -2.93 -12.45
N THR A 127 -4.87 -2.20 -13.52
CA THR A 127 -3.68 -2.41 -14.33
C THR A 127 -2.52 -1.65 -13.73
N VAL A 128 -1.39 -2.32 -13.58
CA VAL A 128 -0.16 -1.76 -13.02
C VAL A 128 0.96 -1.95 -14.03
N GLU A 129 1.65 -0.88 -14.36
CA GLU A 129 2.90 -0.92 -15.12
C GLU A 129 4.07 -0.99 -14.13
N LEU A 130 4.92 -1.98 -14.33
CA LEU A 130 6.22 -2.11 -13.67
C LEU A 130 7.26 -1.48 -14.59
N ILE A 131 7.86 -0.38 -14.16
CA ILE A 131 8.90 0.30 -14.92
C ILE A 131 10.24 -0.10 -14.29
N HIS A 132 11.00 -0.90 -15.02
CA HIS A 132 12.30 -1.42 -14.57
C HIS A 132 13.41 -0.40 -14.74
N SER A 133 14.55 -0.63 -14.10
CA SER A 133 15.73 0.26 -14.16
C SER A 133 16.32 0.41 -15.56
N ASP A 134 16.13 -0.57 -16.44
CA ASP A 134 16.53 -0.52 -17.86
C ASP A 134 15.48 0.16 -18.75
N SER A 135 14.44 0.75 -18.17
CA SER A 135 13.31 1.39 -18.86
C SER A 135 12.39 0.42 -19.62
N SER A 136 12.54 -0.88 -19.44
CA SER A 136 11.53 -1.85 -19.91
C SER A 136 10.29 -1.77 -19.04
N ILE A 137 9.14 -2.13 -19.61
CA ILE A 137 7.84 -2.05 -18.92
C ILE A 137 7.16 -3.40 -19.00
N ASP A 138 6.83 -3.97 -17.85
CA ASP A 138 5.93 -5.10 -17.73
C ASP A 138 4.55 -4.64 -17.23
N ILE A 139 3.50 -5.24 -17.75
CA ILE A 139 2.13 -4.93 -17.39
C ILE A 139 1.55 -6.09 -16.63
N ILE A 140 1.14 -5.84 -15.39
CA ILE A 140 0.47 -6.81 -14.54
C ILE A 140 -0.95 -6.37 -14.25
N LYS A 141 -1.81 -7.34 -13.96
CA LYS A 141 -3.18 -7.07 -13.49
C LYS A 141 -3.32 -7.47 -12.04
N THR A 142 -4.06 -6.65 -11.31
CA THR A 142 -4.33 -6.88 -9.90
C THR A 142 -5.82 -6.90 -9.62
N ASN A 143 -6.20 -7.71 -8.65
CA ASN A 143 -7.55 -7.82 -8.13
C ASN A 143 -7.69 -7.06 -6.81
N HIS A 144 -8.92 -6.78 -6.43
CA HIS A 144 -9.25 -6.20 -5.15
C HIS A 144 -10.63 -6.65 -4.67
N THR A 145 -10.88 -6.51 -3.38
CA THR A 145 -12.16 -6.87 -2.74
C THR A 145 -12.88 -5.65 -2.17
N TYR A 146 -12.67 -4.46 -2.75
CA TYR A 146 -13.33 -3.23 -2.33
C TYR A 146 -14.80 -3.23 -2.72
N ASN A 147 -15.68 -2.92 -1.77
CA ASN A 147 -17.05 -2.51 -2.03
C ASN A 147 -17.13 -0.98 -2.23
N SER A 148 -18.31 -0.45 -2.59
CA SER A 148 -18.51 0.97 -2.87
C SER A 148 -18.12 1.85 -1.68
N GLN A 149 -18.52 1.50 -0.47
CA GLN A 149 -18.20 2.26 0.75
C GLN A 149 -16.68 2.29 1.02
N GLN A 150 -15.98 1.19 0.79
CA GLN A 150 -14.52 1.12 0.99
C GLN A 150 -13.77 1.92 -0.08
N ILE A 151 -14.33 2.05 -1.28
CA ILE A 151 -13.79 2.92 -2.33
C ILE A 151 -13.94 4.39 -1.91
N ASP A 152 -15.03 4.75 -1.26
CA ASP A 152 -15.18 6.10 -0.69
C ASP A 152 -14.15 6.37 0.40
N TRP A 153 -13.85 5.39 1.28
CA TRP A 153 -12.73 5.53 2.22
C TRP A 153 -11.39 5.81 1.53
N TYR A 154 -11.15 5.11 0.42
CA TYR A 154 -9.93 5.31 -0.36
C TYR A 154 -9.88 6.72 -0.96
N ARG A 155 -10.97 7.20 -1.54
CA ARG A 155 -11.07 8.54 -2.16
C ARG A 155 -10.88 9.66 -1.15
N GLU A 156 -11.48 9.53 0.04
CA GLU A 156 -11.34 10.50 1.14
C GLU A 156 -10.05 10.32 1.96
N GLY A 157 -9.23 9.32 1.61
CA GLY A 157 -7.94 9.05 2.24
C GLY A 157 -8.00 8.22 3.52
N SER A 158 -9.18 8.02 4.13
CA SER A 158 -9.44 7.05 5.21
C SER A 158 -10.92 6.98 5.56
N ALA A 159 -11.33 5.92 6.25
CA ALA A 159 -12.67 5.81 6.83
C ALA A 159 -12.97 6.91 7.86
N LEU A 160 -11.96 7.34 8.62
CA LEU A 160 -12.10 8.43 9.59
C LEU A 160 -12.36 9.77 8.90
N ASN A 161 -11.66 10.08 7.82
CA ASN A 161 -11.88 11.32 7.06
C ASN A 161 -13.30 11.40 6.52
N LEU A 162 -13.82 10.30 5.96
CA LEU A 162 -15.19 10.23 5.48
C LEU A 162 -16.19 10.47 6.62
N CYS A 163 -15.97 9.88 7.80
CA CYS A 163 -16.81 10.10 8.96
C CYS A 163 -16.82 11.58 9.43
N LEU A 164 -15.66 12.23 9.41
CA LEU A 164 -15.54 13.64 9.79
C LEU A 164 -16.30 14.57 8.85
N LEU A 165 -16.33 14.28 7.53
CA LEU A 165 -17.13 15.05 6.57
C LEU A 165 -18.61 14.98 6.93
N TYR A 166 -19.16 13.79 7.15
CA TYR A 166 -20.58 13.63 7.51
C TYR A 166 -20.95 14.26 8.85
N THR A 167 -20.02 14.32 9.81
CA THR A 167 -20.29 14.95 11.12
C THR A 167 -20.22 16.48 11.05
N SER A 168 -19.41 17.06 10.16
CA SER A 168 -19.38 18.51 9.93
C SER A 168 -20.65 18.98 9.26
N ASP A 169 -21.14 18.27 8.24
CA ASP A 169 -22.39 18.61 7.54
C ASP A 169 -23.60 18.54 8.49
N ALA A 170 -23.65 17.52 9.37
CA ALA A 170 -24.72 17.40 10.36
C ALA A 170 -24.69 18.50 11.46
N ALA A 171 -23.53 19.09 11.73
CA ALA A 171 -23.41 20.20 12.67
C ALA A 171 -23.90 21.54 12.06
N ASP A 172 -23.74 21.72 10.76
CA ASP A 172 -24.24 22.94 10.06
C ASP A 172 -25.76 22.91 9.90
N ASP A 173 -26.39 21.72 9.79
CA ASP A 173 -27.87 21.60 9.76
C ASP A 173 -28.55 21.90 11.11
N LEU A 174 -27.80 21.89 12.21
CA LEU A 174 -28.34 22.22 13.56
C LEU A 174 -28.29 23.71 13.90
N LEU A 175 -27.80 24.57 13.01
CA LEU A 175 -27.68 26.02 13.18
C LEU A 175 -28.77 26.80 12.42
N CYS A 176 -29.83 26.14 11.94
CA CYS A 176 -31.01 26.77 11.34
C CYS A 176 -32.18 26.90 12.33
#